data_b2078225103b94d0529bdfe094ad2565
#
_entry.id   b2078225103b94d0529bdfe094ad2565
#
_cell.length_a   1.000
_cell.length_b   1.000
_cell.length_c   1.000
_cell.angle_alpha   90.00
_cell.angle_beta   90.00
_cell.angle_gamma   90.00
#
_symmetry.space_group_name_H-M   'P 1'
#
loop_
_entity.id
_entity.type
_entity.pdbx_description
1 polymer ?
#
loop_
_entity_poly.entity_id
_entity_poly.type
_entity_poly.pdbx_seq_one_letter_code
_entity_poly.pdbx_strand_id
1 'polypeptide(L)'
;MKGNRSMQDMTEGRPISLILKFFFPLLFGMLFQQFYNLVDTAIVGKFLGPDDLAAVGATGSVNFLILGFCMGVCNGFSIPVAQKFGAKDESGLRRFVANSVWLSVIFAAVMTVVVCILCRQILIWMDTPANILEGSYRYIFVIFLGIPVTYLYNLLSGIMRALGDSKTPLIFLILSSVLNILFDLGAILILHMGVAGAAWATVTAQAISGVLCLIYMKKKYTILKISKDEWKLNGSCIARLCGMGIPMGLQYSITAIGSVVLQTAVNRLGSTAVAAVASGGKLAMFFCCPFDAMGSTMSTYTGQNLGAQKLDRVDKGIFACSGLALVYSVIACVALLFTGQYLALLFVDGTETRLIEMIAAFLRWNCIFYFPLALVNIVRFTIQGLGFGKLAILAGVCEMAARSIVGFYFVPVFGFTAACLASPIAWILADVFLIPAYFLVVRHLKRELCMS
;
A
#
# COMPACT_ATOMS: atom_id res chain seq x y z
N MET A 1 23.25 17.72 -16.92
CA MET A 1 22.02 17.63 -16.11
C MET A 1 22.11 18.46 -14.83
N LYS A 2 21.80 19.77 -14.88
CA LYS A 2 21.53 20.55 -13.66
C LYS A 2 20.06 20.30 -13.31
N GLY A 3 19.78 19.09 -12.85
CA GLY A 3 18.43 18.62 -12.52
C GLY A 3 18.07 18.97 -11.10
N ASN A 4 16.79 19.05 -10.86
CA ASN A 4 16.12 19.25 -9.59
C ASN A 4 16.83 18.47 -8.46
N ARG A 5 17.26 19.14 -7.39
CA ARG A 5 18.00 18.56 -6.25
C ARG A 5 17.24 17.41 -5.52
N SER A 6 15.96 17.20 -5.86
CA SER A 6 15.13 16.15 -5.26
C SER A 6 15.19 14.81 -5.99
N MET A 7 15.52 14.80 -7.29
CA MET A 7 15.62 13.54 -8.06
C MET A 7 16.92 12.81 -7.74
N GLN A 8 16.84 11.51 -7.48
CA GLN A 8 17.98 10.66 -7.16
C GLN A 8 18.16 9.57 -8.22
N ASP A 9 19.30 9.61 -8.92
CA ASP A 9 19.73 8.50 -9.77
C ASP A 9 20.22 7.35 -8.87
N MET A 10 19.50 6.23 -8.88
CA MET A 10 19.83 5.07 -8.06
C MET A 10 20.75 4.07 -8.79
N THR A 11 21.20 4.41 -10.00
CA THR A 11 22.08 3.56 -10.82
C THR A 11 23.56 3.77 -10.54
N GLU A 12 23.92 4.79 -9.74
CA GLU A 12 25.31 5.16 -9.40
C GLU A 12 25.48 5.36 -7.90
N GLY A 13 26.62 4.98 -7.35
CA GLY A 13 26.92 5.07 -5.91
C GLY A 13 26.69 3.77 -5.13
N ARG A 14 26.84 3.81 -3.81
CA ARG A 14 26.68 2.65 -2.92
C ARG A 14 25.21 2.27 -2.76
N PRO A 15 24.78 1.03 -3.10
CA PRO A 15 23.37 0.61 -3.01
C PRO A 15 22.70 0.92 -1.69
N ILE A 16 23.34 0.57 -0.57
CA ILE A 16 22.78 0.77 0.77
C ILE A 16 22.50 2.25 1.09
N SER A 17 23.40 3.16 0.69
CA SER A 17 23.22 4.59 0.91
C SER A 17 22.06 5.16 0.09
N LEU A 18 21.91 4.70 -1.15
CA LEU A 18 20.83 5.10 -2.04
C LEU A 18 19.48 4.60 -1.52
N ILE A 19 19.44 3.33 -1.11
CA ILE A 19 18.26 2.70 -0.53
C ILE A 19 17.82 3.45 0.74
N LEU A 20 18.72 3.72 1.68
CA LEU A 20 18.40 4.43 2.92
C LEU A 20 17.90 5.86 2.68
N LYS A 21 18.53 6.60 1.76
CA LYS A 21 18.11 7.98 1.44
C LYS A 21 16.71 8.05 0.85
N PHE A 22 16.31 7.04 0.08
CA PHE A 22 14.97 6.95 -0.50
C PHE A 22 13.96 6.37 0.49
N PHE A 23 14.37 5.37 1.27
CA PHE A 23 13.57 4.64 2.23
C PHE A 23 13.03 5.52 3.37
N PHE A 24 13.89 6.34 4.02
CA PHE A 24 13.47 7.10 5.19
C PHE A 24 12.32 8.08 4.93
N PRO A 25 12.34 8.92 3.89
CA PRO A 25 11.19 9.78 3.61
C PRO A 25 9.93 9.00 3.31
N LEU A 26 10.05 7.86 2.61
CA LEU A 26 8.92 6.99 2.30
C LEU A 26 8.34 6.35 3.56
N LEU A 27 9.21 5.84 4.46
CA LEU A 27 8.81 5.31 5.76
C LEU A 27 8.07 6.34 6.61
N PHE A 28 8.62 7.55 6.72
CA PHE A 28 7.97 8.63 7.47
C PHE A 28 6.60 8.97 6.86
N GLY A 29 6.47 8.95 5.54
CA GLY A 29 5.18 9.13 4.88
C GLY A 29 4.16 8.05 5.27
N MET A 30 4.57 6.80 5.25
CA MET A 30 3.69 5.68 5.62
C MET A 30 3.30 5.72 7.11
N LEU A 31 4.25 6.00 8.00
CA LEU A 31 3.98 6.15 9.44
C LEU A 31 3.04 7.33 9.72
N PHE A 32 3.26 8.46 9.04
CA PHE A 32 2.40 9.62 9.16
C PHE A 32 0.98 9.34 8.67
N GLN A 33 0.84 8.57 7.59
CA GLN A 33 -0.46 8.12 7.09
C GLN A 33 -1.19 7.22 8.09
N GLN A 34 -0.50 6.29 8.77
CA GLN A 34 -1.11 5.46 9.80
C GLN A 34 -1.56 6.30 11.01
N PHE A 35 -0.71 7.25 11.44
CA PHE A 35 -1.06 8.16 12.53
C PHE A 35 -2.28 9.03 12.17
N TYR A 36 -2.31 9.57 10.98
CA TYR A 36 -3.42 10.34 10.47
C TYR A 36 -4.72 9.52 10.46
N ASN A 37 -4.70 8.27 9.98
CA ASN A 37 -5.87 7.39 9.99
C ASN A 37 -6.43 7.16 11.41
N LEU A 38 -5.56 7.10 12.42
CA LEU A 38 -5.99 7.01 13.83
C LEU A 38 -6.66 8.31 14.28
N VAL A 39 -6.11 9.46 13.94
CA VAL A 39 -6.68 10.77 14.30
C VAL A 39 -8.06 10.96 13.67
N ASP A 40 -8.21 10.64 12.39
CA ASP A 40 -9.49 10.70 11.66
C ASP A 40 -10.55 9.82 12.31
N THR A 41 -10.20 8.56 12.61
CA THR A 41 -11.07 7.64 13.34
C THR A 41 -11.47 8.17 14.72
N ALA A 42 -10.54 8.79 15.43
CA ALA A 42 -10.78 9.38 16.76
C ALA A 42 -11.72 10.59 16.68
N ILE A 43 -11.60 11.44 15.65
CA ILE A 43 -12.48 12.58 15.41
C ILE A 43 -13.91 12.09 15.17
N VAL A 44 -14.09 11.13 14.27
CA VAL A 44 -15.40 10.54 13.98
C VAL A 44 -16.02 9.94 15.25
N GLY A 45 -15.27 9.11 15.98
CA GLY A 45 -15.77 8.46 17.19
C GLY A 45 -16.13 9.42 18.31
N LYS A 46 -15.34 10.48 18.51
CA LYS A 46 -15.55 11.46 19.58
C LYS A 46 -16.71 12.43 19.32
N PHE A 47 -16.87 12.85 18.06
CA PHE A 47 -17.80 13.94 17.73
C PHE A 47 -19.10 13.47 17.07
N LEU A 48 -19.11 12.31 16.42
CA LEU A 48 -20.30 11.76 15.75
C LEU A 48 -20.93 10.59 16.54
N GLY A 49 -20.14 9.93 17.40
CA GLY A 49 -20.61 8.85 18.25
C GLY A 49 -20.36 7.44 17.70
N PRO A 50 -20.82 6.41 18.45
CA PRO A 50 -20.46 5.01 18.15
C PRO A 50 -21.11 4.45 16.89
N ASP A 51 -22.32 4.88 16.52
CA ASP A 51 -23.01 4.38 15.33
C ASP A 51 -22.32 4.87 14.04
N ASP A 52 -21.94 6.13 13.98
CA ASP A 52 -21.20 6.69 12.85
C ASP A 52 -19.78 6.12 12.76
N LEU A 53 -19.13 5.88 13.90
CA LEU A 53 -17.85 5.18 13.94
C LEU A 53 -17.96 3.74 13.40
N ALA A 54 -19.03 3.05 13.79
CA ALA A 54 -19.33 1.71 13.29
C ALA A 54 -19.64 1.73 11.79
N ALA A 55 -20.35 2.76 11.31
CA ALA A 55 -20.65 2.94 9.90
C ALA A 55 -19.38 3.11 9.05
N VAL A 56 -18.43 3.94 9.50
CA VAL A 56 -17.12 4.11 8.85
C VAL A 56 -16.33 2.80 8.92
N GLY A 57 -16.28 2.16 10.08
CA GLY A 57 -15.56 0.91 10.29
C GLY A 57 -16.05 -0.23 9.38
N ALA A 58 -17.37 -0.35 9.18
CA ALA A 58 -17.96 -1.37 8.30
C ALA A 58 -17.55 -1.23 6.84
N THR A 59 -17.17 -0.03 6.39
CA THR A 59 -16.73 0.22 5.02
C THR A 59 -15.25 -0.11 4.78
N GLY A 60 -14.46 -0.34 5.84
CA GLY A 60 -13.01 -0.46 5.77
C GLY A 60 -12.50 -1.52 4.79
N SER A 61 -13.11 -2.70 4.77
CA SER A 61 -12.70 -3.80 3.89
C SER A 61 -12.95 -3.49 2.42
N VAL A 62 -14.12 -2.93 2.09
CA VAL A 62 -14.44 -2.52 0.70
C VAL A 62 -13.56 -1.36 0.26
N ASN A 63 -13.34 -0.40 1.16
CA ASN A 63 -12.46 0.72 0.88
C ASN A 63 -11.04 0.22 0.55
N PHE A 64 -10.49 -0.68 1.35
CA PHE A 64 -9.18 -1.29 1.06
C PHE A 64 -9.17 -2.10 -0.23
N LEU A 65 -10.23 -2.86 -0.53
CA LEU A 65 -10.35 -3.63 -1.77
C LEU A 65 -10.30 -2.72 -3.01
N ILE A 66 -11.07 -1.65 -3.02
CA ILE A 66 -11.26 -0.78 -4.19
C ILE A 66 -10.13 0.26 -4.29
N LEU A 67 -9.85 1.01 -3.23
CA LEU A 67 -8.76 1.99 -3.25
C LEU A 67 -7.38 1.32 -3.31
N GLY A 68 -7.22 0.15 -2.70
CA GLY A 68 -6.02 -0.67 -2.83
C GLY A 68 -5.75 -1.06 -4.27
N PHE A 69 -6.80 -1.46 -5.03
CA PHE A 69 -6.69 -1.70 -6.46
C PHE A 69 -6.20 -0.45 -7.20
N CYS A 70 -6.84 0.71 -6.95
CA CYS A 70 -6.44 1.97 -7.57
C CYS A 70 -4.98 2.34 -7.29
N MET A 71 -4.55 2.21 -6.03
CA MET A 71 -3.16 2.45 -5.61
C MET A 71 -2.20 1.47 -6.29
N GLY A 72 -2.55 0.19 -6.36
CA GLY A 72 -1.75 -0.83 -7.02
C GLY A 72 -1.56 -0.55 -8.50
N VAL A 73 -2.63 -0.15 -9.21
CA VAL A 73 -2.57 0.24 -10.62
C VAL A 73 -1.60 1.42 -10.83
N CYS A 74 -1.72 2.48 -10.01
CA CYS A 74 -0.83 3.64 -10.09
C CYS A 74 0.64 3.27 -9.81
N ASN A 75 0.89 2.42 -8.81
CA ASN A 75 2.22 1.93 -8.51
C ASN A 75 2.80 1.11 -9.67
N GLY A 76 1.98 0.26 -10.32
CA GLY A 76 2.37 -0.49 -11.49
C GLY A 76 2.72 0.40 -12.69
N PHE A 77 1.99 1.50 -12.89
CA PHE A 77 2.30 2.48 -13.94
C PHE A 77 3.63 3.20 -13.72
N SER A 78 4.08 3.33 -12.49
CA SER A 78 5.38 3.96 -12.17
C SER A 78 6.59 3.12 -12.57
N ILE A 79 6.46 1.80 -12.71
CA ILE A 79 7.58 0.89 -12.97
C ILE A 79 8.21 1.12 -14.35
N PRO A 80 7.46 1.15 -15.49
CA PRO A 80 8.05 1.48 -16.79
C PRO A 80 8.68 2.88 -16.83
N VAL A 81 8.13 3.84 -16.06
CA VAL A 81 8.70 5.18 -15.93
C VAL A 81 10.07 5.11 -15.23
N ALA A 82 10.20 4.36 -14.14
CA ALA A 82 11.49 4.14 -13.46
C ALA A 82 12.53 3.45 -14.37
N GLN A 83 12.10 2.46 -15.15
CA GLN A 83 12.96 1.77 -16.12
C GLN A 83 13.48 2.75 -17.19
N LYS A 84 12.60 3.59 -17.75
CA LYS A 84 12.98 4.60 -18.75
C LYS A 84 13.88 5.69 -18.17
N PHE A 85 13.65 6.07 -16.91
CA PHE A 85 14.52 7.00 -16.21
C PHE A 85 15.93 6.43 -16.03
N GLY A 86 16.05 5.19 -15.59
CA GLY A 86 17.34 4.48 -15.48
C GLY A 86 18.05 4.30 -16.81
N ALA A 87 17.31 4.06 -17.90
CA ALA A 87 17.83 3.97 -19.26
C ALA A 87 18.25 5.34 -19.84
N LYS A 88 18.00 6.46 -19.16
CA LYS A 88 18.20 7.82 -19.65
C LYS A 88 17.43 8.14 -20.95
N ASP A 89 16.33 7.39 -21.20
CA ASP A 89 15.43 7.55 -22.34
C ASP A 89 14.31 8.55 -21.98
N GLU A 90 14.60 9.84 -22.10
CA GLU A 90 13.66 10.89 -21.71
C GLU A 90 12.39 10.90 -22.57
N SER A 91 12.50 10.63 -23.88
CA SER A 91 11.32 10.60 -24.75
C SER A 91 10.42 9.41 -24.42
N GLY A 92 10.99 8.21 -24.23
CA GLY A 92 10.25 7.05 -23.78
C GLY A 92 9.60 7.27 -22.41
N LEU A 93 10.31 7.91 -21.46
CA LEU A 93 9.79 8.27 -20.17
C LEU A 93 8.54 9.15 -20.30
N ARG A 94 8.62 10.23 -21.08
CA ARG A 94 7.48 11.16 -21.29
C ARG A 94 6.29 10.48 -21.96
N ARG A 95 6.52 9.57 -22.92
CA ARG A 95 5.45 8.75 -23.55
C ARG A 95 4.77 7.84 -22.53
N PHE A 96 5.53 7.15 -21.66
CA PHE A 96 4.94 6.34 -20.60
C PHE A 96 4.16 7.17 -19.59
N VAL A 97 4.66 8.35 -19.20
CA VAL A 97 3.93 9.27 -18.31
C VAL A 97 2.63 9.75 -18.98
N ALA A 98 2.66 10.19 -20.24
CA ALA A 98 1.47 10.64 -20.97
C ALA A 98 0.41 9.52 -21.06
N ASN A 99 0.82 8.30 -21.45
CA ASN A 99 -0.09 7.18 -21.55
C ASN A 99 -0.61 6.72 -20.17
N SER A 100 0.19 6.83 -19.09
CA SER A 100 -0.29 6.55 -17.74
C SER A 100 -1.35 7.56 -17.26
N VAL A 101 -1.25 8.82 -17.67
CA VAL A 101 -2.30 9.83 -17.40
C VAL A 101 -3.61 9.44 -18.11
N TRP A 102 -3.56 9.12 -19.41
CA TRP A 102 -4.76 8.68 -20.15
C TRP A 102 -5.41 7.45 -19.51
N LEU A 103 -4.61 6.42 -19.20
CA LEU A 103 -5.11 5.21 -18.55
C LEU A 103 -5.70 5.52 -17.17
N SER A 104 -5.04 6.37 -16.38
CA SER A 104 -5.56 6.73 -15.05
C SER A 104 -6.90 7.45 -15.13
N VAL A 105 -7.11 8.32 -16.12
CA VAL A 105 -8.40 8.97 -16.36
C VAL A 105 -9.47 7.93 -16.72
N ILE A 106 -9.16 6.99 -17.62
CA ILE A 106 -10.09 5.93 -18.02
C ILE A 106 -10.42 5.02 -16.84
N PHE A 107 -9.41 4.52 -16.13
CA PHE A 107 -9.63 3.65 -14.96
C PHE A 107 -10.42 4.38 -13.86
N ALA A 108 -10.08 5.64 -13.58
CA ALA A 108 -10.78 6.44 -12.59
C ALA A 108 -12.26 6.61 -12.97
N ALA A 109 -12.54 6.96 -14.22
CA ALA A 109 -13.92 7.14 -14.69
C ALA A 109 -14.73 5.82 -14.61
N VAL A 110 -14.18 4.73 -15.14
CA VAL A 110 -14.84 3.42 -15.12
C VAL A 110 -15.06 2.94 -13.68
N MET A 111 -14.02 2.99 -12.84
CA MET A 111 -14.13 2.55 -11.44
C MET A 111 -15.15 3.40 -10.68
N THR A 112 -15.10 4.73 -10.80
CA THR A 112 -16.05 5.61 -10.12
C THR A 112 -17.49 5.28 -10.51
N VAL A 113 -17.78 5.17 -11.81
CA VAL A 113 -19.13 4.87 -12.29
C VAL A 113 -19.59 3.52 -11.77
N VAL A 114 -18.79 2.46 -11.94
CA VAL A 114 -19.16 1.10 -11.53
C VAL A 114 -19.39 1.01 -10.03
N VAL A 115 -18.46 1.50 -9.22
CA VAL A 115 -18.59 1.35 -7.77
C VAL A 115 -19.64 2.29 -7.17
N CYS A 116 -19.88 3.47 -7.73
CA CYS A 116 -20.97 4.35 -7.27
C CYS A 116 -22.35 3.75 -7.58
N ILE A 117 -22.52 3.14 -8.74
CA ILE A 117 -23.79 2.44 -9.11
C ILE A 117 -24.01 1.25 -8.16
N LEU A 118 -22.97 0.46 -7.90
CA LEU A 118 -23.05 -0.75 -7.09
C LEU A 118 -22.89 -0.49 -5.58
N CYS A 119 -22.63 0.73 -5.15
CA CYS A 119 -22.26 1.10 -3.79
C CYS A 119 -23.21 0.52 -2.74
N ARG A 120 -24.52 0.75 -2.88
CA ARG A 120 -25.54 0.24 -1.95
C ARG A 120 -25.63 -1.28 -1.99
N GLN A 121 -25.54 -1.88 -3.18
CA GLN A 121 -25.60 -3.32 -3.36
C GLN A 121 -24.39 -4.02 -2.73
N ILE A 122 -23.21 -3.43 -2.82
CA ILE A 122 -21.99 -3.95 -2.20
C ILE A 122 -22.16 -4.01 -0.67
N LEU A 123 -22.70 -2.96 -0.04
CA LEU A 123 -22.96 -2.94 1.39
C LEU A 123 -23.99 -3.98 1.82
N ILE A 124 -25.02 -4.22 1.01
CA ILE A 124 -26.02 -5.28 1.25
C ILE A 124 -25.36 -6.67 1.15
N TRP A 125 -24.54 -6.91 0.12
CA TRP A 125 -23.80 -8.18 -0.03
C TRP A 125 -22.82 -8.46 1.12
N MET A 126 -22.40 -7.41 1.83
CA MET A 126 -21.55 -7.52 3.01
C MET A 126 -22.32 -7.73 4.31
N ASP A 127 -23.65 -7.90 4.24
CA ASP A 127 -24.51 -8.02 5.42
C ASP A 127 -24.34 -6.85 6.41
N THR A 128 -24.18 -5.62 5.88
CA THR A 128 -24.06 -4.43 6.73
C THR A 128 -25.34 -4.25 7.53
N PRO A 129 -25.27 -4.12 8.89
CA PRO A 129 -26.44 -3.96 9.74
C PRO A 129 -27.30 -2.77 9.33
N ALA A 130 -28.64 -2.95 9.37
CA ALA A 130 -29.60 -1.96 8.88
C ALA A 130 -29.51 -0.59 9.60
N ASN A 131 -29.14 -0.58 10.88
CA ASN A 131 -28.99 0.64 11.69
C ASN A 131 -27.82 1.53 11.22
N ILE A 132 -26.76 0.96 10.63
CA ILE A 132 -25.58 1.70 10.15
C ILE A 132 -25.47 1.76 8.61
N LEU A 133 -26.35 1.06 7.88
CA LEU A 133 -26.29 0.94 6.42
C LEU A 133 -26.32 2.31 5.73
N GLU A 134 -27.20 3.20 6.17
CA GLU A 134 -27.34 4.53 5.55
C GLU A 134 -26.12 5.42 5.83
N GLY A 135 -25.56 5.38 7.05
CA GLY A 135 -24.32 6.07 7.39
C GLY A 135 -23.13 5.55 6.59
N SER A 136 -23.00 4.22 6.50
CA SER A 136 -21.97 3.57 5.68
C SER A 136 -22.09 3.95 4.21
N TYR A 137 -23.32 3.96 3.66
CA TYR A 137 -23.56 4.36 2.28
C TYR A 137 -23.16 5.81 2.01
N ARG A 138 -23.58 6.75 2.86
CA ARG A 138 -23.24 8.18 2.73
C ARG A 138 -21.75 8.42 2.80
N TYR A 139 -21.04 7.73 3.68
CA TYR A 139 -19.59 7.83 3.80
C TYR A 139 -18.87 7.30 2.56
N ILE A 140 -19.08 6.02 2.24
CA ILE A 140 -18.30 5.36 1.21
C ILE A 140 -18.64 5.85 -0.20
N PHE A 141 -19.88 6.27 -0.44
CA PHE A 141 -20.29 6.86 -1.72
C PHE A 141 -19.46 8.11 -2.06
N VAL A 142 -19.24 8.99 -1.08
CA VAL A 142 -18.39 10.18 -1.25
C VAL A 142 -16.93 9.77 -1.49
N ILE A 143 -16.41 8.78 -0.77
CA ILE A 143 -15.07 8.24 -1.00
C ILE A 143 -14.93 7.70 -2.43
N PHE A 144 -15.95 6.99 -2.94
CA PHE A 144 -15.95 6.47 -4.31
C PHE A 144 -16.02 7.58 -5.37
N LEU A 145 -16.77 8.66 -5.12
CA LEU A 145 -16.72 9.85 -5.95
C LEU A 145 -15.32 10.48 -5.98
N GLY A 146 -14.53 10.30 -4.92
CA GLY A 146 -13.15 10.75 -4.79
C GLY A 146 -12.11 9.88 -5.52
N ILE A 147 -12.48 8.76 -6.16
CA ILE A 147 -11.55 7.88 -6.87
C ILE A 147 -10.70 8.63 -7.91
N PRO A 148 -11.21 9.57 -8.73
CA PRO A 148 -10.39 10.33 -9.66
C PRO A 148 -9.29 11.14 -8.96
N VAL A 149 -9.58 11.66 -7.78
CA VAL A 149 -8.60 12.39 -6.94
C VAL A 149 -7.54 11.43 -6.39
N THR A 150 -7.96 10.25 -5.96
CA THR A 150 -7.06 9.18 -5.52
C THR A 150 -6.10 8.77 -6.63
N TYR A 151 -6.60 8.57 -7.87
CA TYR A 151 -5.75 8.31 -9.04
C TYR A 151 -4.77 9.45 -9.31
N LEU A 152 -5.23 10.71 -9.28
CA LEU A 152 -4.39 11.87 -9.50
C LEU A 152 -3.21 11.89 -8.51
N TYR A 153 -3.49 11.85 -7.22
CA TYR A 153 -2.45 11.92 -6.19
C TYR A 153 -1.48 10.73 -6.26
N ASN A 154 -2.01 9.50 -6.37
CA ASN A 154 -1.16 8.30 -6.40
C ASN A 154 -0.33 8.18 -7.66
N LEU A 155 -0.87 8.56 -8.83
CA LEU A 155 -0.09 8.61 -10.08
C LEU A 155 1.06 9.60 -9.98
N LEU A 156 0.80 10.83 -9.54
CA LEU A 156 1.83 11.87 -9.39
C LEU A 156 2.90 11.43 -8.39
N SER A 157 2.50 10.90 -7.25
CA SER A 157 3.41 10.35 -6.23
C SER A 157 4.24 9.19 -6.79
N GLY A 158 3.62 8.29 -7.57
CA GLY A 158 4.28 7.17 -8.23
C GLY A 158 5.34 7.64 -9.24
N ILE A 159 5.01 8.62 -10.08
CA ILE A 159 5.95 9.21 -11.06
C ILE A 159 7.13 9.86 -10.33
N MET A 160 6.90 10.66 -9.28
CA MET A 160 7.98 11.28 -8.51
C MET A 160 8.90 10.24 -7.89
N ARG A 161 8.33 9.17 -7.30
CA ARG A 161 9.11 8.04 -6.77
C ARG A 161 9.91 7.34 -7.88
N ALA A 162 9.34 7.13 -9.07
CA ALA A 162 10.03 6.55 -10.21
C ALA A 162 11.27 7.35 -10.64
N LEU A 163 11.21 8.69 -10.49
CA LEU A 163 12.32 9.62 -10.71
C LEU A 163 13.30 9.69 -9.52
N GLY A 164 13.12 8.86 -8.49
CA GLY A 164 13.97 8.82 -7.30
C GLY A 164 13.65 9.87 -6.24
N ASP A 165 12.52 10.57 -6.34
CA ASP A 165 12.11 11.56 -5.33
C ASP A 165 11.04 10.97 -4.40
N SER A 166 11.45 10.60 -3.19
CA SER A 166 10.55 10.17 -2.11
C SER A 166 10.18 11.28 -1.13
N LYS A 167 10.88 12.43 -1.18
CA LYS A 167 10.67 13.56 -0.25
C LYS A 167 9.47 14.41 -0.64
N THR A 168 9.34 14.72 -1.92
CA THR A 168 8.25 15.56 -2.40
C THR A 168 6.86 14.94 -2.17
N PRO A 169 6.62 13.63 -2.46
CA PRO A 169 5.37 12.96 -2.09
C PRO A 169 5.06 13.04 -0.60
N LEU A 170 6.07 12.90 0.27
CA LEU A 170 5.90 13.04 1.72
C LEU A 170 5.37 14.42 2.11
N ILE A 171 5.93 15.50 1.54
CA ILE A 171 5.49 16.87 1.84
C ILE A 171 4.01 17.04 1.49
N PHE A 172 3.58 16.58 0.31
CA PHE A 172 2.18 16.67 -0.11
C PHE A 172 1.26 15.74 0.67
N LEU A 173 1.75 14.60 1.16
CA LEU A 173 1.01 13.74 2.07
C LEU A 173 0.76 14.45 3.42
N ILE A 174 1.78 15.06 4.00
CA ILE A 174 1.63 15.85 5.25
C ILE A 174 0.65 16.99 5.04
N LEU A 175 0.76 17.73 3.94
CA LEU A 175 -0.18 18.80 3.61
C LEU A 175 -1.61 18.29 3.52
N SER A 176 -1.83 17.18 2.79
CA SER A 176 -3.16 16.54 2.67
C SER A 176 -3.73 16.16 4.02
N SER A 177 -2.91 15.57 4.89
CA SER A 177 -3.36 15.12 6.21
C SER A 177 -3.71 16.27 7.14
N VAL A 178 -2.91 17.35 7.14
CA VAL A 178 -3.22 18.56 7.93
C VAL A 178 -4.51 19.21 7.44
N LEU A 179 -4.68 19.35 6.13
CA LEU A 179 -5.91 19.89 5.54
C LEU A 179 -7.11 19.03 5.87
N ASN A 180 -6.96 17.69 5.81
CA ASN A 180 -8.04 16.78 6.15
C ASN A 180 -8.50 16.96 7.61
N ILE A 181 -7.58 16.97 8.59
CA ILE A 181 -7.93 17.20 10.00
C ILE A 181 -8.69 18.52 10.18
N LEU A 182 -8.24 19.59 9.53
CA LEU A 182 -8.91 20.88 9.60
C LEU A 182 -10.31 20.85 8.98
N PHE A 183 -10.44 20.17 7.85
CA PHE A 183 -11.72 20.04 7.14
C PHE A 183 -12.69 19.08 7.87
N ASP A 184 -12.19 18.02 8.49
CA ASP A 184 -12.99 17.13 9.34
C ASP A 184 -13.65 17.93 10.49
N LEU A 185 -12.83 18.68 11.22
CA LEU A 185 -13.35 19.52 12.31
C LEU A 185 -14.34 20.57 11.79
N GLY A 186 -14.05 21.20 10.66
CA GLY A 186 -14.95 22.17 10.03
C GLY A 186 -16.26 21.53 9.54
N ALA A 187 -16.20 20.42 8.84
CA ALA A 187 -17.37 19.74 8.29
C ALA A 187 -18.28 19.14 9.39
N ILE A 188 -17.66 18.59 10.43
CA ILE A 188 -18.39 17.93 11.52
C ILE A 188 -18.93 18.95 12.54
N LEU A 189 -18.08 19.90 13.03
CA LEU A 189 -18.44 20.78 14.13
C LEU A 189 -19.15 22.06 13.67
N ILE A 190 -18.81 22.59 12.49
CA ILE A 190 -19.37 23.87 12.01
C ILE A 190 -20.52 23.62 11.03
N LEU A 191 -20.31 22.73 10.04
CA LEU A 191 -21.29 22.47 8.99
C LEU A 191 -22.29 21.36 9.35
N HIS A 192 -22.06 20.62 10.43
CA HIS A 192 -22.93 19.52 10.92
C HIS A 192 -23.27 18.47 9.82
N MET A 193 -22.29 18.15 8.95
CA MET A 193 -22.49 17.25 7.82
C MET A 193 -22.49 15.76 8.20
N GLY A 194 -22.26 15.42 9.47
CA GLY A 194 -22.19 14.05 9.95
C GLY A 194 -21.04 13.27 9.31
N VAL A 195 -21.24 11.96 9.16
CA VAL A 195 -20.22 11.03 8.61
C VAL A 195 -19.84 11.34 7.16
N ALA A 196 -20.75 11.86 6.36
CA ALA A 196 -20.45 12.31 4.99
C ALA A 196 -19.45 13.49 4.98
N GLY A 197 -19.47 14.32 6.02
CA GLY A 197 -18.52 15.43 6.20
C GLY A 197 -17.09 14.95 6.29
N ALA A 198 -16.80 13.87 7.03
CA ALA A 198 -15.48 13.26 7.11
C ALA A 198 -15.01 12.76 5.74
N ALA A 199 -15.89 12.12 4.98
CA ALA A 199 -15.57 11.67 3.63
C ALA A 199 -15.26 12.84 2.68
N TRP A 200 -16.06 13.91 2.71
CA TRP A 200 -15.81 15.11 1.91
C TRP A 200 -14.52 15.83 2.32
N ALA A 201 -14.22 15.88 3.61
CA ALA A 201 -12.96 16.42 4.11
C ALA A 201 -11.76 15.68 3.53
N THR A 202 -11.80 14.35 3.54
CA THR A 202 -10.76 13.49 2.97
C THR A 202 -10.57 13.73 1.47
N VAL A 203 -11.65 13.69 0.70
CA VAL A 203 -11.59 13.88 -0.76
C VAL A 203 -11.11 15.30 -1.12
N THR A 204 -11.62 16.32 -0.42
CA THR A 204 -11.25 17.71 -0.69
C THR A 204 -9.78 17.99 -0.34
N ALA A 205 -9.29 17.47 0.79
CA ALA A 205 -7.89 17.60 1.19
C ALA A 205 -6.95 16.93 0.18
N GLN A 206 -7.28 15.73 -0.26
CA GLN A 206 -6.54 15.04 -1.32
C GLN A 206 -6.60 15.77 -2.65
N ALA A 207 -7.74 16.36 -3.03
CA ALA A 207 -7.90 17.13 -4.26
C ALA A 207 -6.98 18.34 -4.28
N ILE A 208 -7.01 19.15 -3.22
CA ILE A 208 -6.15 20.33 -3.07
C ILE A 208 -4.68 19.90 -3.13
N SER A 209 -4.29 18.90 -2.35
CA SER A 209 -2.92 18.39 -2.32
C SER A 209 -2.49 17.83 -3.69
N GLY A 210 -3.35 17.09 -4.38
CA GLY A 210 -3.09 16.55 -5.71
C GLY A 210 -2.90 17.63 -6.76
N VAL A 211 -3.75 18.68 -6.75
CA VAL A 211 -3.62 19.82 -7.68
C VAL A 211 -2.34 20.62 -7.40
N LEU A 212 -2.03 20.90 -6.14
CA LEU A 212 -0.79 21.57 -5.76
C LEU A 212 0.45 20.76 -6.14
N CYS A 213 0.39 19.44 -5.96
CA CYS A 213 1.43 18.51 -6.38
C CYS A 213 1.63 18.56 -7.90
N LEU A 214 0.56 18.57 -8.69
CA LEU A 214 0.60 18.70 -10.16
C LEU A 214 1.24 20.02 -10.59
N ILE A 215 0.85 21.14 -9.96
CA ILE A 215 1.43 22.46 -10.25
C ILE A 215 2.92 22.46 -9.92
N TYR A 216 3.31 21.91 -8.78
CA TYR A 216 4.70 21.78 -8.37
C TYR A 216 5.50 20.95 -9.39
N MET A 217 4.97 19.77 -9.79
CA MET A 217 5.61 18.93 -10.80
C MET A 217 5.83 19.66 -12.12
N LYS A 218 4.82 20.34 -12.65
CA LYS A 218 4.93 21.10 -13.91
C LYS A 218 6.01 22.18 -13.83
N LYS A 219 6.19 22.82 -12.68
CA LYS A 219 7.20 23.89 -12.50
C LYS A 219 8.61 23.35 -12.27
N LYS A 220 8.75 22.25 -11.54
CA LYS A 220 10.07 21.78 -11.05
C LYS A 220 10.69 20.64 -11.87
N TYR A 221 9.87 19.78 -12.47
CA TYR A 221 10.36 18.62 -13.21
C TYR A 221 10.41 18.89 -14.71
N THR A 222 11.50 19.52 -15.16
CA THR A 222 11.68 19.88 -16.59
C THR A 222 11.71 18.66 -17.51
N ILE A 223 12.17 17.50 -16.99
CA ILE A 223 12.18 16.22 -17.72
C ILE A 223 10.76 15.76 -18.11
N LEU A 224 9.71 16.21 -17.40
CA LEU A 224 8.31 15.87 -17.66
C LEU A 224 7.60 16.86 -18.60
N LYS A 225 8.33 17.71 -19.31
CA LYS A 225 7.74 18.56 -20.35
C LYS A 225 7.40 17.72 -21.57
N ILE A 226 6.14 17.26 -21.62
CA ILE A 226 5.63 16.36 -22.66
C ILE A 226 5.29 17.17 -23.91
N SER A 227 5.82 16.78 -25.07
CA SER A 227 5.50 17.36 -26.37
C SER A 227 4.17 16.84 -26.92
N LYS A 228 3.59 17.53 -27.91
CA LYS A 228 2.30 17.12 -28.53
C LYS A 228 2.36 15.69 -29.10
N ASP A 229 3.48 15.29 -29.67
CA ASP A 229 3.67 13.94 -30.23
C ASP A 229 3.79 12.85 -29.16
N GLU A 230 4.31 13.19 -27.98
CA GLU A 230 4.44 12.26 -26.85
C GLU A 230 3.10 12.04 -26.13
N TRP A 231 2.11 12.94 -26.29
CA TRP A 231 0.75 12.76 -25.78
C TRP A 231 -0.10 11.76 -26.58
N LYS A 232 0.36 11.35 -27.75
CA LYS A 232 -0.38 10.37 -28.56
C LYS A 232 -0.47 9.04 -27.85
N LEU A 233 -1.64 8.41 -27.92
CA LEU A 233 -1.85 7.06 -27.42
C LEU A 233 -0.96 6.07 -28.18
N ASN A 234 -0.22 5.27 -27.42
CA ASN A 234 0.69 4.26 -27.97
C ASN A 234 0.31 2.89 -27.42
N GLY A 235 -0.14 1.98 -28.31
CA GLY A 235 -0.60 0.65 -27.92
C GLY A 235 0.46 -0.18 -27.17
N SER A 236 1.72 -0.07 -27.53
CA SER A 236 2.83 -0.76 -26.84
C SER A 236 3.01 -0.23 -25.40
N CYS A 237 2.97 1.10 -25.22
CA CYS A 237 3.02 1.71 -23.88
C CYS A 237 1.80 1.30 -23.04
N ILE A 238 0.60 1.34 -23.63
CA ILE A 238 -0.64 0.95 -22.96
C ILE A 238 -0.58 -0.52 -22.53
N ALA A 239 -0.17 -1.44 -23.43
CA ALA A 239 -0.06 -2.85 -23.10
C ALA A 239 0.93 -3.10 -21.95
N ARG A 240 2.08 -2.42 -21.94
CA ARG A 240 3.07 -2.55 -20.88
C ARG A 240 2.59 -1.95 -19.55
N LEU A 241 1.94 -0.79 -19.57
CA LEU A 241 1.35 -0.17 -18.39
C LEU A 241 0.25 -1.05 -17.78
N CYS A 242 -0.70 -1.53 -18.59
CA CYS A 242 -1.75 -2.45 -18.14
C CYS A 242 -1.17 -3.77 -17.64
N GLY A 243 -0.14 -4.30 -18.32
CA GLY A 243 0.57 -5.52 -17.92
C GLY A 243 1.27 -5.42 -16.56
N MET A 244 1.55 -4.22 -16.08
CA MET A 244 2.10 -3.97 -14.74
C MET A 244 1.03 -3.49 -13.76
N GLY A 245 0.21 -2.53 -14.16
CA GLY A 245 -0.78 -1.91 -13.29
C GLY A 245 -1.89 -2.84 -12.84
N ILE A 246 -2.53 -3.56 -13.78
CA ILE A 246 -3.63 -4.47 -13.45
C ILE A 246 -3.18 -5.59 -12.49
N PRO A 247 -2.07 -6.30 -12.74
CA PRO A 247 -1.56 -7.28 -11.80
C PRO A 247 -1.29 -6.72 -10.40
N MET A 248 -0.71 -5.53 -10.30
CA MET A 248 -0.44 -4.92 -8.99
C MET A 248 -1.74 -4.49 -8.29
N GLY A 249 -2.72 -3.97 -9.01
CA GLY A 249 -4.04 -3.68 -8.46
C GLY A 249 -4.73 -4.94 -7.94
N LEU A 250 -4.75 -6.01 -8.73
CA LEU A 250 -5.34 -7.30 -8.33
C LEU A 250 -4.63 -7.92 -7.12
N GLN A 251 -3.33 -7.75 -6.98
CA GLN A 251 -2.59 -8.20 -5.81
C GLN A 251 -3.15 -7.61 -4.51
N TYR A 252 -3.39 -6.29 -4.47
CA TYR A 252 -3.99 -5.64 -3.30
C TYR A 252 -5.39 -6.18 -3.02
N SER A 253 -6.19 -6.39 -4.06
CA SER A 253 -7.54 -6.97 -3.92
C SER A 253 -7.51 -8.41 -3.39
N ILE A 254 -6.59 -9.24 -3.88
CA ILE A 254 -6.41 -10.63 -3.41
C ILE A 254 -5.98 -10.65 -1.94
N THR A 255 -5.08 -9.75 -1.56
CA THR A 255 -4.65 -9.61 -0.15
C THR A 255 -5.82 -9.22 0.75
N ALA A 256 -6.67 -8.28 0.29
CA ALA A 256 -7.89 -7.88 1.00
C ALA A 256 -8.84 -9.07 1.20
N ILE A 257 -9.10 -9.84 0.14
CA ILE A 257 -9.96 -11.05 0.21
C ILE A 257 -9.39 -12.06 1.20
N GLY A 258 -8.08 -12.31 1.15
CA GLY A 258 -7.41 -13.23 2.11
C GLY A 258 -7.58 -12.79 3.58
N SER A 259 -7.57 -11.48 3.83
CA SER A 259 -7.80 -10.93 5.17
C SER A 259 -9.26 -11.10 5.63
N VAL A 260 -10.23 -10.93 4.72
CA VAL A 260 -11.66 -11.17 5.01
C VAL A 260 -11.92 -12.64 5.33
N VAL A 261 -11.33 -13.56 4.57
CA VAL A 261 -11.46 -15.01 4.83
C VAL A 261 -10.91 -15.36 6.21
N LEU A 262 -9.74 -14.84 6.58
CA LEU A 262 -9.18 -15.06 7.91
C LEU A 262 -10.06 -14.46 9.00
N GLN A 263 -10.60 -13.24 8.78
CA GLN A 263 -11.50 -12.60 9.74
C GLN A 263 -12.76 -13.45 9.99
N THR A 264 -13.31 -14.09 8.95
CA THR A 264 -14.46 -14.99 9.09
C THR A 264 -14.14 -16.19 10.01
N ALA A 265 -12.93 -16.74 9.91
CA ALA A 265 -12.48 -17.81 10.79
C ALA A 265 -12.29 -17.33 12.25
N VAL A 266 -11.70 -16.14 12.43
CA VAL A 266 -11.52 -15.53 13.76
C VAL A 266 -12.84 -15.21 14.43
N ASN A 267 -13.86 -14.77 13.68
CA ASN A 267 -15.19 -14.48 14.20
C ASN A 267 -15.83 -15.71 14.91
N ARG A 268 -15.50 -16.91 14.47
CA ARG A 268 -15.98 -18.16 15.10
C ARG A 268 -15.36 -18.43 16.48
N LEU A 269 -14.25 -17.78 16.81
CA LEU A 269 -13.57 -17.90 18.11
C LEU A 269 -14.17 -17.00 19.20
N GLY A 270 -15.11 -16.13 18.83
CA GLY A 270 -15.81 -15.24 19.75
C GLY A 270 -15.24 -13.80 19.77
N SER A 271 -15.99 -12.92 20.45
CA SER A 271 -15.74 -11.47 20.43
C SER A 271 -14.38 -11.07 20.99
N THR A 272 -13.87 -11.75 22.02
CA THR A 272 -12.55 -11.48 22.60
C THR A 272 -11.43 -11.74 21.62
N ALA A 273 -11.51 -12.85 20.83
CA ALA A 273 -10.53 -13.16 19.80
C ALA A 273 -10.57 -12.13 18.65
N VAL A 274 -11.77 -11.73 18.24
CA VAL A 274 -11.96 -10.67 17.22
C VAL A 274 -11.33 -9.36 17.69
N ALA A 275 -11.61 -8.94 18.93
CA ALA A 275 -11.03 -7.72 19.51
C ALA A 275 -9.50 -7.80 19.60
N ALA A 276 -8.96 -8.97 19.98
CA ALA A 276 -7.51 -9.19 20.06
C ALA A 276 -6.83 -9.08 18.70
N VAL A 277 -7.37 -9.72 17.66
CA VAL A 277 -6.82 -9.64 16.30
C VAL A 277 -6.95 -8.24 15.72
N ALA A 278 -8.08 -7.56 15.95
CA ALA A 278 -8.29 -6.20 15.45
C ALA A 278 -7.32 -5.20 16.09
N SER A 279 -7.18 -5.21 17.41
CA SER A 279 -6.27 -4.32 18.15
C SER A 279 -4.81 -4.66 17.87
N GLY A 280 -4.46 -5.95 17.92
CA GLY A 280 -3.12 -6.43 17.58
C GLY A 280 -2.73 -6.11 16.13
N GLY A 281 -3.67 -6.23 15.20
CA GLY A 281 -3.48 -5.88 13.79
C GLY A 281 -3.18 -4.41 13.57
N LYS A 282 -3.89 -3.50 14.25
CA LYS A 282 -3.61 -2.05 14.20
C LYS A 282 -2.21 -1.72 14.71
N LEU A 283 -1.79 -2.33 15.82
CA LEU A 283 -0.42 -2.18 16.33
C LEU A 283 0.61 -2.75 15.35
N ALA A 284 0.37 -3.96 14.84
CA ALA A 284 1.26 -4.60 13.88
C ALA A 284 1.48 -3.76 12.61
N MET A 285 0.46 -3.02 12.12
CA MET A 285 0.59 -2.16 10.94
C MET A 285 1.71 -1.12 11.09
N PHE A 286 1.90 -0.51 12.27
CA PHE A 286 3.01 0.42 12.51
C PHE A 286 4.36 -0.25 12.37
N PHE A 287 4.50 -1.47 12.91
CA PHE A 287 5.74 -2.24 12.83
C PHE A 287 5.99 -2.84 11.44
N CYS A 288 4.95 -3.00 10.62
CA CYS A 288 5.07 -3.49 9.24
C CYS A 288 5.39 -2.39 8.23
N CYS A 289 5.09 -1.11 8.51
CA CYS A 289 5.39 0.02 7.62
C CYS A 289 6.83 0.03 7.07
N PRO A 290 7.89 -0.27 7.85
CA PRO A 290 9.24 -0.31 7.31
C PRO A 290 9.43 -1.37 6.23
N PHE A 291 8.77 -2.52 6.32
CA PHE A 291 8.85 -3.58 5.29
C PHE A 291 8.18 -3.16 3.99
N ASP A 292 7.04 -2.47 4.06
CA ASP A 292 6.34 -1.92 2.89
C ASP A 292 7.17 -0.80 2.24
N ALA A 293 7.82 0.03 3.04
CA ALA A 293 8.72 1.08 2.57
C ALA A 293 9.98 0.49 1.90
N MET A 294 10.54 -0.61 2.45
CA MET A 294 11.65 -1.36 1.84
C MET A 294 11.23 -1.95 0.49
N GLY A 295 10.07 -2.58 0.43
CA GLY A 295 9.51 -3.12 -0.81
C GLY A 295 9.38 -2.03 -1.88
N SER A 296 8.69 -0.94 -1.57
CA SER A 296 8.50 0.18 -2.50
C SER A 296 9.82 0.81 -2.96
N THR A 297 10.80 0.91 -2.05
CA THR A 297 12.16 1.36 -2.36
C THR A 297 12.82 0.43 -3.37
N MET A 298 12.72 -0.88 -3.15
CA MET A 298 13.30 -1.88 -4.03
C MET A 298 12.64 -1.90 -5.41
N SER A 299 11.35 -1.64 -5.52
CA SER A 299 10.68 -1.50 -6.82
C SER A 299 11.30 -0.39 -7.68
N THR A 300 11.50 0.80 -7.09
CA THR A 300 12.11 1.94 -7.77
C THR A 300 13.59 1.69 -8.07
N TYR A 301 14.35 1.22 -7.09
CA TYR A 301 15.78 0.90 -7.24
C TYR A 301 16.01 -0.11 -8.37
N THR A 302 15.23 -1.18 -8.36
CA THR A 302 15.32 -2.26 -9.35
C THR A 302 14.90 -1.78 -10.74
N GLY A 303 13.79 -1.03 -10.84
CA GLY A 303 13.33 -0.47 -12.11
C GLY A 303 14.38 0.41 -12.77
N GLN A 304 15.00 1.33 -12.01
CA GLN A 304 16.08 2.18 -12.55
C GLN A 304 17.33 1.38 -12.94
N ASN A 305 17.77 0.41 -12.11
CA ASN A 305 18.95 -0.40 -12.42
C ASN A 305 18.72 -1.35 -13.60
N LEU A 306 17.51 -1.91 -13.78
CA LEU A 306 17.16 -2.67 -14.97
C LEU A 306 17.21 -1.78 -16.22
N GLY A 307 16.65 -0.58 -16.17
CA GLY A 307 16.72 0.36 -17.28
C GLY A 307 18.14 0.72 -17.67
N ALA A 308 19.04 0.83 -16.69
CA ALA A 308 20.48 1.06 -16.89
C ALA A 308 21.26 -0.21 -17.26
N GLN A 309 20.61 -1.37 -17.41
CA GLN A 309 21.22 -2.68 -17.69
C GLN A 309 22.23 -3.15 -16.61
N LYS A 310 22.05 -2.68 -15.36
CA LYS A 310 22.96 -2.97 -14.23
C LYS A 310 22.37 -4.03 -13.29
N LEU A 311 22.09 -5.25 -13.79
CA LEU A 311 21.45 -6.32 -13.00
C LEU A 311 22.25 -6.74 -11.76
N ASP A 312 23.58 -6.71 -11.81
CA ASP A 312 24.41 -7.04 -10.65
C ASP A 312 24.19 -6.07 -9.48
N ARG A 313 23.73 -4.84 -9.76
CA ARG A 313 23.36 -3.90 -8.70
C ARG A 313 22.03 -4.26 -8.05
N VAL A 314 21.12 -4.90 -8.80
CA VAL A 314 19.85 -5.42 -8.24
C VAL A 314 20.14 -6.48 -7.18
N ASP A 315 21.03 -7.45 -7.49
CA ASP A 315 21.45 -8.47 -6.53
C ASP A 315 22.05 -7.83 -5.25
N LYS A 316 22.99 -6.88 -5.43
CA LYS A 316 23.58 -6.14 -4.31
C LYS A 316 22.54 -5.34 -3.49
N GLY A 317 21.55 -4.77 -4.17
CA GLY A 317 20.45 -4.04 -3.53
C GLY A 317 19.56 -4.93 -2.66
N ILE A 318 19.20 -6.11 -3.17
CA ILE A 318 18.43 -7.11 -2.40
C ILE A 318 19.19 -7.52 -1.15
N PHE A 319 20.48 -7.90 -1.29
CA PHE A 319 21.27 -8.30 -0.12
C PHE A 319 21.38 -7.18 0.92
N ALA A 320 21.63 -5.94 0.48
CA ALA A 320 21.71 -4.78 1.37
C ALA A 320 20.37 -4.51 2.07
N CYS A 321 19.26 -4.53 1.32
CA CYS A 321 17.93 -4.29 1.86
C CYS A 321 17.48 -5.42 2.80
N SER A 322 17.76 -6.69 2.44
CA SER A 322 17.46 -7.85 3.30
C SER A 322 18.27 -7.83 4.60
N GLY A 323 19.53 -7.39 4.55
CA GLY A 323 20.35 -7.19 5.76
C GLY A 323 19.76 -6.12 6.70
N LEU A 324 19.32 -4.98 6.15
CA LEU A 324 18.62 -3.94 6.92
C LEU A 324 17.31 -4.47 7.52
N ALA A 325 16.56 -5.25 6.73
CA ALA A 325 15.31 -5.84 7.14
C ALA A 325 15.49 -6.86 8.27
N LEU A 326 16.56 -7.66 8.22
CA LEU A 326 16.90 -8.60 9.29
C LEU A 326 17.18 -7.85 10.60
N VAL A 327 18.03 -6.81 10.55
CA VAL A 327 18.35 -5.99 11.74
C VAL A 327 17.09 -5.37 12.32
N TYR A 328 16.25 -4.76 11.47
CA TYR A 328 14.99 -4.19 11.92
C TYR A 328 14.03 -5.24 12.48
N SER A 329 13.90 -6.41 11.85
CA SER A 329 13.04 -7.50 12.32
C SER A 329 13.43 -7.99 13.70
N VAL A 330 14.74 -8.11 13.98
CA VAL A 330 15.23 -8.48 15.30
C VAL A 330 14.91 -7.39 16.32
N ILE A 331 15.18 -6.12 16.00
CA ILE A 331 14.88 -5.00 16.91
C ILE A 331 13.38 -4.92 17.21
N ALA A 332 12.53 -5.00 16.18
CA ALA A 332 11.08 -4.96 16.33
C ALA A 332 10.55 -6.16 17.12
N CYS A 333 11.09 -7.36 16.87
CA CYS A 333 10.71 -8.56 17.61
C CYS A 333 11.07 -8.42 19.10
N VAL A 334 12.31 -8.04 19.42
CA VAL A 334 12.74 -7.82 20.81
C VAL A 334 11.87 -6.74 21.47
N ALA A 335 11.65 -5.62 20.81
CA ALA A 335 10.78 -4.57 21.34
C ALA A 335 9.37 -5.08 21.65
N LEU A 336 8.72 -5.79 20.71
CA LEU A 336 7.36 -6.31 20.89
C LEU A 336 7.27 -7.41 21.96
N LEU A 337 8.30 -8.24 22.12
CA LEU A 337 8.32 -9.24 23.18
C LEU A 337 8.29 -8.61 24.58
N PHE A 338 8.96 -7.47 24.77
CA PHE A 338 8.98 -6.76 26.06
C PHE A 338 7.85 -5.74 26.23
N THR A 339 7.41 -5.11 25.15
CA THR A 339 6.43 -4.02 25.24
C THR A 339 5.01 -4.41 24.79
N GLY A 340 4.81 -5.61 24.25
CA GLY A 340 3.53 -6.00 23.65
C GLY A 340 2.33 -5.88 24.61
N GLN A 341 2.49 -6.22 25.88
CA GLN A 341 1.44 -6.05 26.89
C GLN A 341 1.14 -4.58 27.18
N TYR A 342 2.17 -3.74 27.28
CA TYR A 342 2.01 -2.30 27.48
C TYR A 342 1.37 -1.60 26.29
N LEU A 343 1.72 -2.02 25.08
CA LEU A 343 1.09 -1.50 23.86
C LEU A 343 -0.39 -1.89 23.75
N ALA A 344 -0.78 -3.05 24.27
CA ALA A 344 -2.18 -3.45 24.33
C ALA A 344 -3.02 -2.49 25.17
N LEU A 345 -2.47 -1.90 26.24
CA LEU A 345 -3.12 -0.92 27.08
C LEU A 345 -3.51 0.39 26.35
N LEU A 346 -2.98 0.64 25.17
CA LEU A 346 -3.40 1.78 24.34
C LEU A 346 -4.83 1.59 23.77
N PHE A 347 -5.31 0.36 23.71
CA PHE A 347 -6.61 0.02 23.10
C PHE A 347 -7.60 -0.60 24.08
N VAL A 348 -7.13 -1.05 25.25
CA VAL A 348 -7.93 -1.84 26.20
C VAL A 348 -7.65 -1.40 27.62
N ASP A 349 -8.72 -1.34 28.45
CA ASP A 349 -8.56 -1.05 29.87
C ASP A 349 -7.76 -2.13 30.59
N GLY A 350 -6.93 -1.73 31.54
CA GLY A 350 -6.04 -2.64 32.29
C GLY A 350 -6.73 -3.76 33.08
N THR A 351 -8.06 -3.68 33.23
CA THR A 351 -8.89 -4.72 33.86
C THR A 351 -9.13 -5.94 32.96
N GLU A 352 -9.03 -5.79 31.63
CA GLU A 352 -9.29 -6.83 30.64
C GLU A 352 -8.03 -7.70 30.39
N THR A 353 -7.53 -8.36 31.44
CA THR A 353 -6.26 -9.11 31.42
C THR A 353 -6.21 -10.16 30.31
N ARG A 354 -7.31 -10.91 30.08
CA ARG A 354 -7.36 -11.94 29.03
C ARG A 354 -7.19 -11.35 27.62
N LEU A 355 -7.82 -10.20 27.36
CA LEU A 355 -7.71 -9.55 26.07
C LEU A 355 -6.29 -9.00 25.84
N ILE A 356 -5.69 -8.41 26.87
CA ILE A 356 -4.28 -7.93 26.84
C ILE A 356 -3.33 -9.08 26.54
N GLU A 357 -3.48 -10.24 27.18
CA GLU A 357 -2.68 -11.42 26.92
C GLU A 357 -2.84 -11.93 25.48
N MET A 358 -4.05 -11.94 24.96
CA MET A 358 -4.32 -12.36 23.58
C MET A 358 -3.71 -11.39 22.55
N ILE A 359 -3.79 -10.07 22.79
CA ILE A 359 -3.13 -9.07 21.92
C ILE A 359 -1.62 -9.28 21.95
N ALA A 360 -1.03 -9.44 23.13
CA ALA A 360 0.39 -9.70 23.28
C ALA A 360 0.82 -11.01 22.62
N ALA A 361 0.02 -12.06 22.71
CA ALA A 361 0.26 -13.33 22.03
C ALA A 361 0.21 -13.18 20.50
N PHE A 362 -0.78 -12.44 19.97
CA PHE A 362 -0.87 -12.13 18.54
C PHE A 362 0.38 -11.40 18.05
N LEU A 363 0.81 -10.34 18.74
CA LEU A 363 2.02 -9.59 18.38
C LEU A 363 3.27 -10.46 18.46
N ARG A 364 3.39 -11.30 19.49
CA ARG A 364 4.52 -12.23 19.68
C ARG A 364 4.64 -13.24 18.54
N TRP A 365 3.54 -13.89 18.14
CA TRP A 365 3.56 -14.86 17.05
C TRP A 365 3.88 -14.19 15.71
N ASN A 366 3.40 -12.97 15.47
CA ASN A 366 3.69 -12.26 14.23
C ASN A 366 5.13 -11.75 14.17
N CYS A 367 5.65 -11.14 15.26
CA CYS A 367 6.99 -10.52 15.25
C CYS A 367 8.13 -11.52 15.00
N ILE A 368 7.99 -12.76 15.46
CA ILE A 368 8.98 -13.83 15.20
C ILE A 368 9.17 -14.07 13.70
N PHE A 369 8.11 -13.83 12.90
CA PHE A 369 8.11 -14.05 11.45
C PHE A 369 8.21 -12.74 10.65
N TYR A 370 8.63 -11.65 11.24
CA TYR A 370 8.80 -10.37 10.53
C TYR A 370 9.88 -10.42 9.44
N PHE A 371 10.92 -11.24 9.60
CA PHE A 371 11.91 -11.38 8.54
C PHE A 371 11.36 -12.07 7.28
N PRO A 372 10.62 -13.19 7.34
CA PRO A 372 9.84 -13.67 6.20
C PRO A 372 8.93 -12.60 5.57
N LEU A 373 8.17 -11.83 6.34
CA LEU A 373 7.36 -10.73 5.82
C LEU A 373 8.20 -9.71 5.05
N ALA A 374 9.37 -9.36 5.59
CA ALA A 374 10.30 -8.45 4.92
C ALA A 374 10.77 -9.00 3.58
N LEU A 375 11.13 -10.29 3.51
CA LEU A 375 11.55 -10.94 2.28
C LEU A 375 10.43 -10.97 1.25
N VAL A 376 9.19 -11.31 1.66
CA VAL A 376 8.01 -11.23 0.77
C VAL A 376 7.93 -9.85 0.11
N ASN A 377 8.01 -8.77 0.89
CA ASN A 377 7.92 -7.42 0.35
C ASN A 377 9.12 -7.08 -0.55
N ILE A 378 10.34 -7.30 -0.09
CA ILE A 378 11.56 -6.96 -0.84
C ILE A 378 11.60 -7.71 -2.16
N VAL A 379 11.42 -9.04 -2.15
CA VAL A 379 11.55 -9.88 -3.35
C VAL A 379 10.40 -9.64 -4.32
N ARG A 380 9.16 -9.55 -3.82
CA ARG A 380 7.96 -9.27 -4.62
C ARG A 380 8.10 -7.96 -5.39
N PHE A 381 8.40 -6.87 -4.70
CA PHE A 381 8.53 -5.56 -5.32
C PHE A 381 9.76 -5.47 -6.24
N THR A 382 10.81 -6.25 -5.96
CA THR A 382 11.94 -6.38 -6.89
C THR A 382 11.52 -7.07 -8.18
N ILE A 383 10.81 -8.20 -8.12
CA ILE A 383 10.27 -8.89 -9.30
C ILE A 383 9.36 -7.97 -10.11
N GLN A 384 8.54 -7.18 -9.43
CA GLN A 384 7.70 -6.14 -10.08
C GLN A 384 8.57 -5.08 -10.76
N GLY A 385 9.59 -4.55 -10.09
CA GLY A 385 10.54 -3.58 -10.64
C GLY A 385 11.28 -4.12 -11.89
N LEU A 386 11.54 -5.43 -11.94
CA LEU A 386 12.07 -6.13 -13.12
C LEU A 386 11.05 -6.26 -14.26
N GLY A 387 9.79 -5.91 -14.07
CA GLY A 387 8.75 -5.95 -15.10
C GLY A 387 7.88 -7.21 -15.10
N PHE A 388 8.01 -8.09 -14.11
CA PHE A 388 7.27 -9.36 -14.02
C PHE A 388 6.10 -9.29 -13.02
N GLY A 389 5.19 -8.33 -13.20
CA GLY A 389 4.05 -8.11 -12.31
C GLY A 389 3.12 -9.33 -12.14
N LYS A 390 3.01 -10.19 -13.15
CA LYS A 390 2.17 -11.39 -13.08
C LYS A 390 2.62 -12.38 -12.00
N LEU A 391 3.92 -12.50 -11.74
CA LEU A 391 4.44 -13.37 -10.69
C LEU A 391 4.05 -12.88 -9.29
N ALA A 392 3.90 -11.58 -9.12
CA ALA A 392 3.46 -11.01 -7.85
C ALA A 392 2.01 -11.37 -7.50
N ILE A 393 1.13 -11.52 -8.52
CA ILE A 393 -0.25 -12.03 -8.29
C ILE A 393 -0.20 -13.45 -7.74
N LEU A 394 0.61 -14.33 -8.34
CA LEU A 394 0.72 -15.72 -7.90
C LEU A 394 1.17 -15.81 -6.42
N ALA A 395 2.11 -14.96 -6.00
CA ALA A 395 2.47 -14.86 -4.58
C ALA A 395 1.28 -14.45 -3.70
N GLY A 396 0.46 -13.48 -4.14
CA GLY A 396 -0.77 -13.09 -3.45
C GLY A 396 -1.79 -14.24 -3.36
N VAL A 397 -1.93 -15.02 -4.43
CA VAL A 397 -2.77 -16.22 -4.43
C VAL A 397 -2.26 -17.27 -3.43
N CYS A 398 -0.94 -17.49 -3.36
CA CYS A 398 -0.33 -18.37 -2.36
C CYS A 398 -0.64 -17.91 -0.93
N GLU A 399 -0.52 -16.60 -0.65
CA GLU A 399 -0.87 -16.05 0.66
C GLU A 399 -2.36 -16.23 0.98
N MET A 400 -3.24 -15.96 0.03
CA MET A 400 -4.68 -16.13 0.20
C MET A 400 -5.03 -17.62 0.46
N ALA A 401 -4.45 -18.53 -0.32
CA ALA A 401 -4.64 -19.97 -0.13
C ALA A 401 -4.16 -20.43 1.25
N ALA A 402 -2.99 -19.97 1.69
CA ALA A 402 -2.47 -20.31 3.02
C ALA A 402 -3.39 -19.81 4.14
N ARG A 403 -3.85 -18.53 4.08
CA ARG A 403 -4.79 -17.97 5.06
C ARG A 403 -6.12 -18.73 5.05
N SER A 404 -6.61 -19.13 3.87
CA SER A 404 -7.84 -19.92 3.75
C SER A 404 -7.70 -21.30 4.36
N ILE A 405 -6.62 -22.01 4.05
CA ILE A 405 -6.35 -23.34 4.62
C ILE A 405 -6.23 -23.25 6.14
N VAL A 406 -5.43 -22.31 6.66
CA VAL A 406 -5.28 -22.15 8.11
C VAL A 406 -6.60 -21.74 8.75
N GLY A 407 -7.34 -20.80 8.16
CA GLY A 407 -8.61 -20.32 8.70
C GLY A 407 -9.69 -21.39 8.76
N PHE A 408 -9.85 -22.20 7.71
CA PHE A 408 -10.92 -23.20 7.67
C PHE A 408 -10.59 -24.52 8.35
N TYR A 409 -9.33 -24.99 8.29
CA TYR A 409 -8.94 -26.31 8.79
C TYR A 409 -8.19 -26.25 10.13
N PHE A 410 -7.31 -25.28 10.34
CA PHE A 410 -6.47 -25.23 11.54
C PHE A 410 -7.05 -24.38 12.67
N VAL A 411 -7.74 -23.29 12.36
CA VAL A 411 -8.38 -22.45 13.38
C VAL A 411 -9.46 -23.23 14.18
N PRO A 412 -10.32 -24.07 13.58
CA PRO A 412 -11.27 -24.87 14.34
C PRO A 412 -10.62 -25.88 15.32
N VAL A 413 -9.40 -26.36 15.02
CA VAL A 413 -8.69 -27.35 15.83
C VAL A 413 -7.77 -26.72 16.87
N PHE A 414 -6.99 -25.71 16.49
CA PHE A 414 -5.95 -25.10 17.32
C PHE A 414 -6.35 -23.72 17.87
N GLY A 415 -7.54 -23.24 17.54
CA GLY A 415 -8.10 -22.01 18.07
C GLY A 415 -7.29 -20.75 17.72
N PHE A 416 -7.15 -19.86 18.71
CA PHE A 416 -6.55 -18.53 18.54
C PHE A 416 -5.07 -18.58 18.09
N THR A 417 -4.31 -19.58 18.53
CA THR A 417 -2.91 -19.73 18.11
C THR A 417 -2.78 -19.93 16.60
N ALA A 418 -3.67 -20.76 16.01
CA ALA A 418 -3.70 -20.94 14.56
C ALA A 418 -4.08 -19.64 13.84
N ALA A 419 -5.02 -18.86 14.38
CA ALA A 419 -5.38 -17.55 13.83
C ALA A 419 -4.19 -16.58 13.84
N CYS A 420 -3.38 -16.57 14.90
CA CYS A 420 -2.15 -15.78 14.97
C CYS A 420 -1.10 -16.19 13.94
N LEU A 421 -1.00 -17.49 13.64
CA LEU A 421 -0.01 -18.05 12.71
C LEU A 421 -0.45 -17.99 11.23
N ALA A 422 -1.69 -17.65 10.94
CA ALA A 422 -2.21 -17.63 9.58
C ALA A 422 -1.42 -16.70 8.63
N SER A 423 -1.12 -15.48 9.08
CA SER A 423 -0.28 -14.55 8.32
C SER A 423 1.19 -14.99 8.22
N PRO A 424 1.87 -15.39 9.32
CA PRO A 424 3.20 -15.98 9.25
C PRO A 424 3.34 -17.14 8.26
N ILE A 425 2.42 -18.09 8.27
CA ILE A 425 2.43 -19.22 7.33
C ILE A 425 2.25 -18.74 5.89
N ALA A 426 1.39 -17.76 5.66
CA ALA A 426 1.19 -17.16 4.35
C ALA A 426 2.46 -16.49 3.83
N TRP A 427 3.22 -15.78 4.67
CA TRP A 427 4.49 -15.16 4.31
C TRP A 427 5.54 -16.20 3.93
N ILE A 428 5.69 -17.27 4.71
CA ILE A 428 6.62 -18.35 4.40
C ILE A 428 6.26 -19.01 3.05
N LEU A 429 4.97 -19.30 2.81
CA LEU A 429 4.55 -19.91 1.55
C LEU A 429 4.80 -18.98 0.35
N ALA A 430 4.59 -17.68 0.53
CA ALA A 430 4.91 -16.69 -0.50
C ALA A 430 6.42 -16.65 -0.79
N ASP A 431 7.28 -16.70 0.23
CA ASP A 431 8.74 -16.71 0.07
C ASP A 431 9.24 -17.97 -0.65
N VAL A 432 8.67 -19.13 -0.33
CA VAL A 432 8.98 -20.41 -1.02
C VAL A 432 8.71 -20.30 -2.53
N PHE A 433 7.73 -19.51 -2.94
CA PHE A 433 7.46 -19.22 -4.35
C PHE A 433 8.33 -18.08 -4.90
N LEU A 434 8.43 -16.95 -4.20
CA LEU A 434 9.05 -15.72 -4.69
C LEU A 434 10.57 -15.83 -4.84
N ILE A 435 11.25 -16.49 -3.89
CA ILE A 435 12.72 -16.59 -3.92
C ILE A 435 13.20 -17.37 -5.16
N PRO A 436 12.70 -18.59 -5.46
CA PRO A 436 13.04 -19.26 -6.71
C PRO A 436 12.63 -18.46 -7.96
N ALA A 437 11.45 -17.83 -7.95
CA ALA A 437 10.97 -17.02 -9.05
C ALA A 437 11.94 -15.85 -9.37
N TYR A 438 12.48 -15.20 -8.33
CA TYR A 438 13.47 -14.15 -8.50
C TYR A 438 14.72 -14.66 -9.25
N PHE A 439 15.29 -15.78 -8.83
CA PHE A 439 16.48 -16.35 -9.48
C PHE A 439 16.22 -16.75 -10.94
N LEU A 440 15.03 -17.27 -11.24
CA LEU A 440 14.63 -17.61 -12.61
C LEU A 440 14.51 -16.34 -13.47
N VAL A 441 13.87 -15.29 -12.96
CA VAL A 441 13.73 -14.01 -13.65
C VAL A 441 15.07 -13.36 -13.93
N VAL A 442 15.97 -13.30 -12.95
CA VAL A 442 17.29 -12.71 -13.13
C VAL A 442 18.14 -13.50 -14.13
N ARG A 443 18.09 -14.84 -14.08
CA ARG A 443 18.77 -15.69 -15.08
C ARG A 443 18.25 -15.45 -16.48
N HIS A 444 16.94 -15.32 -16.65
CA HIS A 444 16.32 -15.02 -17.94
C HIS A 444 16.80 -13.68 -18.49
N LEU A 445 16.73 -12.62 -17.67
CA LEU A 445 17.18 -11.28 -18.07
C LEU A 445 18.69 -11.20 -18.36
N LYS A 446 19.53 -11.88 -17.56
CA LYS A 446 20.99 -11.95 -17.84
C LYS A 446 21.28 -12.62 -19.18
N ARG A 447 20.54 -13.67 -19.57
CA ARG A 447 20.66 -14.30 -20.88
C ARG A 447 20.25 -13.36 -22.03
N GLU A 448 19.13 -12.66 -21.88
CA GLU A 448 18.70 -11.68 -22.89
C GLU A 448 19.71 -10.56 -23.09
N LEU A 449 20.28 -10.02 -22.01
CA LEU A 449 21.32 -8.97 -22.08
C LEU A 449 22.65 -9.46 -22.63
N CYS A 450 22.99 -10.75 -22.50
CA CYS A 450 24.19 -11.32 -23.13
C CYS A 450 23.99 -11.60 -24.62
N MET A 451 22.76 -11.66 -25.10
CA MET A 451 22.45 -11.93 -26.53
C MET A 451 22.17 -10.64 -27.33
N SER A 452 21.95 -9.50 -26.63
CA SER A 452 21.78 -8.18 -27.25
C SER A 452 23.07 -7.38 -27.28
#